data_d07f61d45f0c77ab6b68ddda3eff4fc2
#
_entry.id   d07f61d45f0c77ab6b68ddda3eff4fc2
#
_cell.length_a   1.000
_cell.length_b   1.000
_cell.length_c   1.000
_cell.angle_alpha   90.00
_cell.angle_beta   90.00
_cell.angle_gamma   90.00
#
_symmetry.space_group_name_H-M   'P 1'
#
loop_
_entity.id
_entity.type
_entity.pdbx_description
1 polymer ?
#
loop_
_entity_poly.entity_id
_entity_poly.type
_entity_poly.pdbx_seq_one_letter_code
_entity_poly.pdbx_strand_id
1 'polypeptide(L)'
;MVKIIMHGCNGKMGQVITGIVAGDPDAEIVAGIDVVDNRDNGYPVFTDIDACDVEADVIIDFAAAVAVDKLLDYGVRTQTPIVLCTTGLSDEQLAKVKECSAKVAILKSANMSLGINTLMKLLKDAEKVFSPA
;
A
#
# COMPACT_ATOMS: atom_id res chain seq x y z
N MET A 1 -5.87 15.01 -4.27
CA MET A 1 -5.71 13.69 -4.91
C MET A 1 -4.86 12.78 -4.01
N VAL A 2 -5.34 11.59 -3.73
CA VAL A 2 -4.58 10.60 -2.95
C VAL A 2 -3.56 9.92 -3.86
N LYS A 3 -2.29 10.00 -3.49
CA LYS A 3 -1.19 9.33 -4.22
C LYS A 3 -0.88 8.01 -3.53
N ILE A 4 -0.92 6.94 -4.29
CA ILE A 4 -0.85 5.56 -3.78
C ILE A 4 0.39 4.86 -4.34
N ILE A 5 1.12 4.16 -3.47
CA ILE A 5 2.06 3.11 -3.86
C ILE A 5 1.33 1.78 -3.73
N MET A 6 1.23 1.02 -4.82
CA MET A 6 0.57 -0.28 -4.83
C MET A 6 1.60 -1.39 -4.64
N HIS A 7 1.68 -1.92 -3.43
CA HIS A 7 2.56 -3.03 -3.08
C HIS A 7 1.88 -4.35 -3.44
N GLY A 8 2.49 -5.12 -4.34
CA GLY A 8 1.85 -6.29 -4.93
C GLY A 8 1.01 -5.94 -6.15
N CYS A 9 1.44 -4.96 -6.94
CA CYS A 9 0.64 -4.39 -8.03
C CYS A 9 0.29 -5.39 -9.13
N ASN A 10 1.14 -6.38 -9.40
CA ASN A 10 0.92 -7.37 -10.46
C ASN A 10 0.15 -8.61 -9.99
N GLY A 11 -0.19 -8.69 -8.71
CA GLY A 11 -1.07 -9.71 -8.19
C GLY A 11 -2.54 -9.45 -8.53
N LYS A 12 -3.40 -10.44 -8.25
CA LYS A 12 -4.83 -10.35 -8.57
C LYS A 12 -5.49 -9.10 -7.98
N MET A 13 -5.32 -8.87 -6.68
CA MET A 13 -5.92 -7.72 -6.02
C MET A 13 -5.26 -6.41 -6.42
N GLY A 14 -3.95 -6.43 -6.65
CA GLY A 14 -3.25 -5.25 -7.15
C GLY A 14 -3.79 -4.78 -8.51
N GLN A 15 -4.10 -5.71 -9.40
CA GLN A 15 -4.68 -5.39 -10.70
C GLN A 15 -6.12 -4.87 -10.58
N VAL A 16 -6.91 -5.43 -9.68
CA VAL A 16 -8.28 -4.95 -9.40
C VAL A 16 -8.23 -3.51 -8.89
N ILE A 17 -7.37 -3.23 -7.93
CA ILE A 17 -7.24 -1.89 -7.35
C ILE A 17 -6.70 -0.91 -8.38
N THR A 18 -5.73 -1.31 -9.21
CA THR A 18 -5.20 -0.50 -10.30
C THR A 18 -6.33 -0.05 -11.24
N GLY A 19 -7.23 -0.97 -11.61
CA GLY A 19 -8.36 -0.64 -12.48
C GLY A 19 -9.35 0.32 -11.82
N ILE A 20 -9.62 0.15 -10.54
CA ILE A 20 -10.55 1.01 -9.80
C ILE A 20 -9.98 2.42 -9.62
N VAL A 21 -8.71 2.52 -9.25
CA VAL A 21 -8.04 3.82 -9.07
C VAL A 21 -7.95 4.55 -10.39
N ALA A 22 -7.72 3.85 -11.50
CA ALA A 22 -7.67 4.47 -12.83
C ALA A 22 -8.98 5.18 -13.19
N GLY A 23 -10.12 4.70 -12.65
CA GLY A 23 -11.42 5.30 -12.86
C GLY A 23 -11.82 6.35 -11.81
N ASP A 24 -10.96 6.61 -10.81
CA ASP A 24 -11.28 7.53 -9.72
C ASP A 24 -10.49 8.85 -9.89
N PRO A 25 -11.20 9.99 -10.09
CA PRO A 25 -10.52 11.27 -10.29
C PRO A 25 -9.80 11.81 -9.05
N ASP A 26 -10.07 11.24 -7.87
CA ASP A 26 -9.50 11.70 -6.61
C ASP A 26 -8.34 10.84 -6.13
N ALA A 27 -7.94 9.84 -6.88
CA ALA A 27 -6.86 8.93 -6.51
C ALA A 27 -5.98 8.57 -7.71
N GLU A 28 -4.71 8.34 -7.45
CA GLU A 28 -3.72 7.99 -8.48
C GLU A 28 -2.71 7.02 -7.90
N ILE A 29 -2.38 5.95 -8.64
CA ILE A 29 -1.24 5.11 -8.30
C ILE A 29 -0.01 5.73 -8.95
N VAL A 30 0.92 6.17 -8.11
CA VAL A 30 2.14 6.85 -8.57
C VAL A 30 3.31 5.89 -8.75
N ALA A 31 3.26 4.72 -8.13
CA ALA A 31 4.25 3.66 -8.26
C ALA A 31 3.68 2.31 -7.85
N GLY A 32 4.23 1.25 -8.39
CA GLY A 32 3.92 -0.11 -7.98
C GLY A 32 5.17 -0.85 -7.52
N ILE A 33 5.01 -1.82 -6.64
CA ILE A 33 6.08 -2.69 -6.17
C ILE A 33 5.64 -4.13 -6.39
N ASP A 34 6.45 -4.91 -7.09
CA ASP A 34 6.23 -6.35 -7.22
C ASP A 34 7.55 -7.06 -7.52
N VAL A 35 7.58 -8.37 -7.32
CA VAL A 35 8.79 -9.17 -7.58
C VAL A 35 9.10 -9.30 -9.07
N VAL A 36 8.12 -9.09 -9.93
CA VAL A 36 8.27 -9.08 -11.38
C VAL A 36 7.67 -7.81 -11.97
N ASP A 37 8.32 -7.29 -13.02
CA ASP A 37 7.83 -6.14 -13.77
C ASP A 37 7.53 -6.62 -15.21
N ASN A 38 6.42 -7.34 -15.35
CA ASN A 38 6.04 -7.98 -16.62
C ASN A 38 4.71 -7.46 -17.17
N ARG A 39 4.21 -6.35 -16.64
CA ARG A 39 2.97 -5.72 -17.08
C ARG A 39 3.18 -4.22 -17.27
N ASP A 40 2.47 -3.66 -18.23
CA ASP A 40 2.37 -2.21 -18.38
C ASP A 40 1.17 -1.72 -17.55
N ASN A 41 1.44 -1.15 -16.39
CA ASN A 41 0.42 -0.66 -15.47
C ASN A 41 0.12 0.83 -15.63
N GLY A 42 0.85 1.53 -16.48
CA GLY A 42 0.70 2.98 -16.64
C GLY A 42 1.40 3.80 -15.54
N TYR A 43 2.13 3.15 -14.66
CA TYR A 43 2.97 3.77 -13.61
C TYR A 43 4.28 2.98 -13.48
N PRO A 44 5.34 3.59 -12.92
CA PRO A 44 6.60 2.87 -12.73
C PRO A 44 6.45 1.74 -11.71
N VAL A 45 7.06 0.59 -12.01
CA VAL A 45 7.08 -0.57 -11.12
C VAL A 45 8.52 -0.84 -10.70
N PHE A 46 8.72 -1.02 -9.40
CA PHE A 46 10.02 -1.34 -8.81
C PHE A 46 9.99 -2.78 -8.29
N THR A 47 11.03 -3.54 -8.55
CA THR A 47 11.16 -4.91 -8.03
C THR A 47 11.72 -4.95 -6.61
N ASP A 48 12.26 -3.82 -6.15
CA ASP A 48 12.70 -3.63 -4.77
C ASP A 48 12.09 -2.33 -4.24
N ILE A 49 11.37 -2.40 -3.13
CA ILE A 49 10.73 -1.22 -2.52
C ILE A 49 11.77 -0.16 -2.14
N ASP A 50 12.98 -0.57 -1.79
CA ASP A 50 14.05 0.37 -1.44
C ASP A 50 14.56 1.17 -2.64
N ALA A 51 14.27 0.71 -3.85
CA ALA A 51 14.57 1.44 -5.08
C ALA A 51 13.50 2.47 -5.44
N CYS A 52 12.34 2.41 -4.78
CA CYS A 52 11.25 3.34 -5.03
C CYS A 52 11.56 4.69 -4.41
N ASP A 53 11.70 5.71 -5.24
CA ASP A 53 11.99 7.08 -4.83
C ASP A 53 10.78 8.02 -5.02
N VAL A 54 9.61 7.43 -5.28
CA VAL A 54 8.38 8.18 -5.51
C VAL A 54 7.68 8.47 -4.20
N GLU A 55 7.34 9.73 -3.94
CA GLU A 55 6.57 10.11 -2.77
C GLU A 55 5.10 9.76 -2.94
N ALA A 56 4.46 9.29 -1.88
CA ALA A 56 3.05 8.95 -1.88
C ALA A 56 2.41 9.28 -0.53
N ASP A 57 1.09 9.33 -0.53
CA ASP A 57 0.30 9.59 0.69
C ASP A 57 0.02 8.31 1.47
N VAL A 58 0.01 7.17 0.79
CA VAL A 58 -0.31 5.88 1.40
C VAL A 58 0.26 4.73 0.56
N ILE A 59 0.57 3.63 1.23
CA ILE A 59 0.93 2.36 0.59
C ILE A 59 -0.22 1.39 0.82
N ILE A 60 -0.79 0.83 -0.26
CA ILE A 60 -1.76 -0.27 -0.17
C ILE A 60 -1.01 -1.57 -0.43
N ASP A 61 -1.13 -2.52 0.48
CA ASP A 61 -0.39 -3.78 0.43
C ASP A 61 -1.31 -4.99 0.25
N PHE A 62 -1.09 -5.71 -0.85
CA PHE A 62 -1.67 -7.03 -1.15
C PHE A 62 -0.59 -7.97 -1.69
N ALA A 63 0.59 -7.93 -1.12
CA ALA A 63 1.72 -8.77 -1.54
C ALA A 63 1.76 -10.08 -0.73
N ALA A 64 2.93 -10.67 -0.61
CA ALA A 64 3.15 -11.87 0.19
C ALA A 64 3.74 -11.51 1.55
N ALA A 65 3.53 -12.39 2.54
CA ALA A 65 4.04 -12.16 3.91
C ALA A 65 5.57 -11.96 3.94
N VAL A 66 6.30 -12.61 3.04
CA VAL A 66 7.77 -12.48 2.95
C VAL A 66 8.21 -11.03 2.65
N ALA A 67 7.36 -10.24 2.03
CA ALA A 67 7.70 -8.85 1.67
C ALA A 67 7.31 -7.83 2.74
N VAL A 68 6.63 -8.24 3.81
CA VAL A 68 6.06 -7.32 4.80
C VAL A 68 7.13 -6.62 5.63
N ASP A 69 8.21 -7.32 5.98
CA ASP A 69 9.27 -6.71 6.81
C ASP A 69 9.90 -5.50 6.13
N LYS A 70 10.25 -5.61 4.86
CA LYS A 70 10.78 -4.49 4.07
C LYS A 70 9.76 -3.38 3.90
N LEU A 71 8.50 -3.74 3.71
CA LEU A 71 7.41 -2.77 3.59
C LEU A 71 7.29 -1.93 4.86
N LEU A 72 7.31 -2.56 6.03
CA LEU A 72 7.22 -1.87 7.31
C LEU A 72 8.40 -0.93 7.52
N ASP A 73 9.61 -1.40 7.23
CA ASP A 73 10.82 -0.57 7.34
C ASP A 73 10.75 0.65 6.41
N TYR A 74 10.28 0.45 5.19
CA TYR A 74 10.11 1.53 4.22
C TYR A 74 9.07 2.55 4.70
N GLY A 75 7.93 2.09 5.18
CA GLY A 75 6.87 2.98 5.67
C GLY A 75 7.32 3.83 6.85
N VAL A 76 8.07 3.26 7.78
CA VAL A 76 8.62 3.99 8.92
C VAL A 76 9.69 4.99 8.46
N ARG A 77 10.60 4.57 7.59
CA ARG A 77 11.68 5.44 7.10
C ARG A 77 11.15 6.64 6.34
N THR A 78 10.14 6.45 5.50
CA THR A 78 9.56 7.52 4.68
C THR A 78 8.38 8.22 5.33
N GLN A 79 7.94 7.73 6.50
CA GLN A 79 6.74 8.21 7.19
C GLN A 79 5.49 8.16 6.29
N THR A 80 5.37 7.05 5.54
CA THR A 80 4.24 6.81 4.67
C THR A 80 3.27 5.83 5.33
N PRO A 81 2.01 6.21 5.55
CA PRO A 81 1.00 5.31 6.11
C PRO A 81 0.79 4.06 5.25
N ILE A 82 0.44 2.96 5.89
CA ILE A 82 0.29 1.66 5.23
C ILE A 82 -1.11 1.10 5.49
N VAL A 83 -1.80 0.68 4.43
CA VAL A 83 -2.97 -0.19 4.52
C VAL A 83 -2.49 -1.62 4.25
N LEU A 84 -2.36 -2.40 5.33
CA LEU A 84 -1.75 -3.72 5.30
C LEU A 84 -2.84 -4.78 5.17
N CYS A 85 -2.94 -5.40 4.01
CA CYS A 85 -3.95 -6.42 3.70
C CYS A 85 -3.36 -7.81 3.48
N THR A 86 -2.03 -7.95 3.51
CA THR A 86 -1.37 -9.26 3.41
C THR A 86 -1.74 -10.12 4.61
N THR A 87 -2.09 -11.38 4.35
CA THR A 87 -2.44 -12.37 5.38
C THR A 87 -1.29 -13.35 5.62
N GLY A 88 -1.44 -14.19 6.64
CA GLY A 88 -0.44 -15.24 6.93
C GLY A 88 0.82 -14.72 7.58
N LEU A 89 0.74 -13.59 8.30
CA LEU A 89 1.89 -13.03 9.01
C LEU A 89 2.26 -13.91 10.21
N SER A 90 3.57 -14.06 10.45
CA SER A 90 4.09 -14.73 11.64
C SER A 90 3.86 -13.88 12.90
N ASP A 91 4.00 -14.51 14.07
CA ASP A 91 3.89 -13.79 15.33
C ASP A 91 4.95 -12.68 15.44
N GLU A 92 6.15 -12.94 14.92
CA GLU A 92 7.24 -11.96 14.87
C GLU A 92 6.86 -10.77 13.98
N GLN A 93 6.23 -11.04 12.83
CA GLN A 93 5.76 -9.98 11.93
C GLN A 93 4.62 -9.19 12.56
N LEU A 94 3.68 -9.84 13.24
CA LEU A 94 2.61 -9.15 13.94
C LEU A 94 3.13 -8.23 15.04
N ALA A 95 4.16 -8.68 15.78
CA ALA A 95 4.83 -7.84 16.77
C ALA A 95 5.51 -6.63 16.12
N LYS A 96 6.14 -6.82 14.97
CA LYS A 96 6.78 -5.74 14.21
C LYS A 96 5.75 -4.73 13.70
N VAL A 97 4.60 -5.20 13.22
CA VAL A 97 3.49 -4.32 12.81
C VAL A 97 3.07 -3.43 13.97
N LYS A 98 2.90 -3.99 15.15
CA LYS A 98 2.51 -3.24 16.35
C LYS A 98 3.57 -2.21 16.72
N GLU A 99 4.85 -2.57 16.66
CA GLU A 99 5.95 -1.65 16.93
C GLU A 99 5.98 -0.51 15.92
N CYS A 100 5.87 -0.83 14.64
CA CYS A 100 5.89 0.17 13.56
C CYS A 100 4.67 1.09 13.59
N SER A 101 3.52 0.60 14.07
CA SER A 101 2.29 1.40 14.17
C SER A 101 2.40 2.53 15.19
N ALA A 102 3.37 2.46 16.10
CA ALA A 102 3.68 3.58 17.00
C ALA A 102 4.48 4.70 16.30
N LYS A 103 5.05 4.43 15.14
CA LYS A 103 5.91 5.36 14.38
C LYS A 103 5.22 5.91 13.14
N VAL A 104 4.35 5.14 12.51
CA VAL A 104 3.61 5.54 11.32
C VAL A 104 2.21 4.88 11.37
N ALA A 105 1.21 5.52 10.79
CA ALA A 105 -0.14 4.96 10.78
C ALA A 105 -0.19 3.68 9.93
N ILE A 106 -0.64 2.58 10.54
CA ILE A 106 -0.84 1.30 9.87
C ILE A 106 -2.26 0.82 10.12
N LEU A 107 -3.03 0.70 9.05
CA LEU A 107 -4.34 0.08 9.10
C LEU A 107 -4.20 -1.36 8.64
N LYS A 108 -4.34 -2.31 9.56
CA LYS A 108 -4.30 -3.73 9.24
C LYS A 108 -5.71 -4.23 8.97
N SER A 109 -5.93 -4.76 7.78
CA SER A 109 -7.21 -5.36 7.41
C SER A 109 -6.97 -6.74 6.81
N ALA A 110 -7.35 -7.78 7.56
CA ALA A 110 -7.33 -9.15 7.05
C ALA A 110 -8.64 -9.51 6.33
N ASN A 111 -9.62 -8.62 6.36
CA ASN A 111 -10.95 -8.90 5.86
C ASN A 111 -11.15 -8.32 4.46
N MET A 112 -10.99 -9.17 3.45
CA MET A 112 -11.23 -8.84 2.05
C MET A 112 -12.68 -8.47 1.76
N SER A 113 -13.61 -8.74 2.70
CA SER A 113 -15.04 -8.47 2.52
C SER A 113 -15.41 -7.00 2.76
N LEU A 114 -14.47 -6.16 3.18
CA LEU A 114 -14.72 -4.73 3.35
C LEU A 114 -15.08 -4.01 2.05
N GLY A 115 -14.93 -4.65 0.92
CA GLY A 115 -15.24 -4.04 -0.35
C GLY A 115 -14.28 -2.90 -0.71
N ILE A 116 -13.91 -2.85 -1.96
CA ILE A 116 -12.93 -1.86 -2.45
C ILE A 116 -13.47 -0.44 -2.32
N ASN A 117 -14.80 -0.25 -2.44
CA ASN A 117 -15.41 1.06 -2.27
C ASN A 117 -15.22 1.60 -0.85
N THR A 118 -15.30 0.74 0.17
CA THR A 118 -15.03 1.12 1.56
C THR A 118 -13.56 1.48 1.74
N LEU A 119 -12.65 0.71 1.13
CA LEU A 119 -11.23 1.02 1.16
C LEU A 119 -10.96 2.39 0.53
N MET A 120 -11.53 2.67 -0.64
CA MET A 120 -11.35 3.96 -1.31
C MET A 120 -11.88 5.11 -0.48
N LYS A 121 -13.01 4.91 0.21
CA LYS A 121 -13.56 5.93 1.11
C LYS A 121 -12.62 6.18 2.29
N LEU A 122 -12.08 5.13 2.89
CA LEU A 122 -11.10 5.26 3.97
C LEU A 122 -9.86 6.01 3.53
N LEU A 123 -9.36 5.76 2.32
CA LEU A 123 -8.21 6.46 1.76
C LEU A 123 -8.48 7.95 1.57
N LYS A 124 -9.66 8.30 1.06
CA LYS A 124 -10.06 9.69 0.88
C LYS A 124 -10.22 10.41 2.22
N ASP A 125 -10.79 9.75 3.21
CA ASP A 125 -10.91 10.29 4.56
C ASP A 125 -9.53 10.42 5.21
N ALA A 126 -8.63 9.45 4.98
CA ALA A 126 -7.27 9.48 5.49
C ALA A 126 -6.44 10.61 4.89
N GLU A 127 -6.67 10.98 3.62
CA GLU A 127 -5.99 12.12 3.00
C GLU A 127 -6.19 13.40 3.79
N LYS A 128 -7.38 13.62 4.35
CA LYS A 128 -7.69 14.79 5.16
C LYS A 128 -6.91 14.79 6.48
N VAL A 129 -6.52 13.63 6.97
CA VAL A 129 -5.77 13.47 8.21
C VAL A 129 -4.26 13.52 7.95
N PHE A 130 -3.79 12.89 6.86
CA PHE A 130 -2.37 12.74 6.56
C PHE A 130 -1.82 13.88 5.72
N SER A 131 -2.67 14.56 4.95
CA SER A 131 -2.24 15.68 4.14
C SER A 131 -2.34 16.96 4.96
N PRO A 132 -1.22 17.60 5.31
CA PRO A 132 -1.29 18.93 5.92
C PRO A 132 -1.90 19.87 4.90
N ALA A 133 -2.91 20.51 5.31
CA ALA A 133 -3.61 21.50 4.48
C ALA A 133 -2.67 22.66 4.10
#